data_029e8663df2bb1706ccb68ed153fc0c7
#
_entry.id   029e8663df2bb1706ccb68ed153fc0c7
#
_cell.length_a   1.000
_cell.length_b   1.000
_cell.length_c   1.000
_cell.angle_alpha   90.00
_cell.angle_beta   90.00
_cell.angle_gamma   90.00
#
_symmetry.space_group_name_H-M   'P 1'
#
loop_
_entity.id
_entity.type
_entity.pdbx_description
1 polymer ?
#
loop_
_entity_poly.entity_id
_entity_poly.type
_entity_poly.pdbx_seq_one_letter_code
_entity_poly.pdbx_strand_id
1 'polypeptide(L)'
;MSLSSLRPPLLQSVDVADFDTVLERLSQRLGATAHVYDESGEFPRENFKLLHEHGLLALTVPKALGGGGASLAQARNVIAAVAKGEPSTALILVMQYLQHSRLQDSRSWPEALRLRVAQDAVRDGALINALRVEPDLGTPARGGLPATIARRTSEGWRISGRKIYSTGSHGLTWFSVWARST
;
A
#
# COMPACT_ATOMS: atom_id res chain seq x y z
N MET A 1 -8.08 11.18 -22.74
CA MET A 1 -7.00 10.18 -22.77
C MET A 1 -7.59 8.87 -22.24
N SER A 2 -7.51 7.79 -23.00
CA SER A 2 -8.04 6.48 -22.59
C SER A 2 -7.24 5.93 -21.42
N LEU A 3 -7.89 5.42 -20.37
CA LEU A 3 -7.28 4.75 -19.20
C LEU A 3 -6.42 3.53 -19.59
N SER A 4 -6.56 3.03 -20.82
CA SER A 4 -5.77 1.92 -21.37
C SER A 4 -4.28 2.23 -21.54
N SER A 5 -3.89 3.51 -21.67
CA SER A 5 -2.49 3.92 -21.85
C SER A 5 -1.68 4.00 -20.54
N LEU A 6 -2.34 3.84 -19.39
CA LEU A 6 -1.72 3.95 -18.06
C LEU A 6 -1.35 2.58 -17.44
N ARG A 7 -1.59 1.48 -18.13
CA ARG A 7 -1.24 0.15 -17.60
C ARG A 7 0.26 -0.10 -17.70
N PRO A 8 0.93 -0.42 -16.58
CA PRO A 8 2.31 -0.89 -16.62
C PRO A 8 2.42 -2.16 -17.47
N PRO A 9 3.53 -2.35 -18.21
CA PRO A 9 3.69 -3.45 -19.17
C PRO A 9 3.44 -4.85 -18.61
N LEU A 10 3.84 -5.11 -17.36
CA LEU A 10 3.67 -6.42 -16.72
C LEU A 10 2.22 -6.81 -16.40
N LEU A 11 1.29 -5.87 -16.39
CA LEU A 11 -0.12 -6.18 -16.13
C LEU A 11 -0.92 -6.38 -17.42
N GLN A 12 -0.27 -6.31 -18.59
CA GLN A 12 -0.98 -6.33 -19.89
C GLN A 12 -1.06 -7.69 -20.57
N SER A 13 -0.61 -8.78 -20.01
CA SER A 13 -0.62 -10.16 -20.50
C SER A 13 0.77 -10.82 -20.45
N VAL A 14 1.23 -11.16 -19.28
CA VAL A 14 2.44 -11.96 -19.15
C VAL A 14 2.02 -13.42 -18.96
N ASP A 15 2.63 -14.33 -19.69
CA ASP A 15 2.55 -15.75 -19.44
C ASP A 15 3.01 -16.07 -18.00
N VAL A 16 2.42 -17.04 -17.34
CA VAL A 16 2.71 -17.37 -15.93
C VAL A 16 4.21 -17.66 -15.73
N ALA A 17 4.85 -18.32 -16.68
CA ALA A 17 6.29 -18.63 -16.64
C ALA A 17 7.16 -17.35 -16.68
N ASP A 18 6.77 -16.37 -17.48
CA ASP A 18 7.45 -15.08 -17.55
C ASP A 18 7.26 -14.28 -16.26
N PHE A 19 6.10 -14.38 -15.62
CA PHE A 19 5.82 -13.67 -14.37
C PHE A 19 6.70 -14.17 -13.22
N ASP A 20 6.86 -15.47 -13.06
CA ASP A 20 7.73 -16.06 -12.02
C ASP A 20 9.20 -15.67 -12.23
N THR A 21 9.66 -15.64 -13.47
CA THR A 21 11.03 -15.19 -13.82
C THR A 21 11.23 -13.71 -13.46
N VAL A 22 10.23 -12.87 -13.70
CA VAL A 22 10.28 -11.45 -13.31
C VAL A 22 10.30 -11.29 -11.79
N LEU A 23 9.51 -12.06 -11.06
CA LEU A 23 9.50 -12.03 -9.59
C LEU A 23 10.84 -12.48 -9.00
N GLU A 24 11.48 -13.47 -9.59
CA GLU A 24 12.80 -13.93 -9.14
C GLU A 24 13.88 -12.85 -9.34
N ARG A 25 13.92 -12.22 -10.52
CA ARG A 25 14.85 -11.10 -10.79
C ARG A 25 14.57 -9.90 -9.86
N LEU A 26 13.31 -9.62 -9.60
CA LEU A 26 12.92 -8.57 -8.66
C LEU A 26 13.44 -8.87 -7.26
N SER A 27 13.23 -10.09 -6.76
CA SER A 27 13.75 -10.57 -5.48
C SER A 27 15.28 -10.38 -5.37
N GLN A 28 16.03 -10.78 -6.39
CA GLN A 28 17.49 -10.61 -6.44
C GLN A 28 17.91 -9.14 -6.39
N ARG A 29 17.23 -8.26 -7.15
CA ARG A 29 17.51 -6.81 -7.15
C ARG A 29 17.25 -6.18 -5.80
N LEU A 30 16.15 -6.52 -5.14
CA LEU A 30 15.82 -6.02 -3.81
C LEU A 30 16.83 -6.51 -2.77
N GLY A 31 17.22 -7.79 -2.84
CA GLY A 31 18.19 -8.40 -1.93
C GLY A 31 19.59 -7.79 -2.04
N ALA A 32 19.98 -7.33 -3.21
CA ALA A 32 21.30 -6.74 -3.43
C ALA A 32 21.54 -5.46 -2.59
N THR A 33 20.48 -4.73 -2.21
CA THR A 33 20.56 -3.49 -1.43
C THR A 33 19.92 -3.59 -0.04
N ALA A 34 19.38 -4.74 0.34
CA ALA A 34 18.65 -4.91 1.60
C ALA A 34 19.49 -4.53 2.83
N HIS A 35 20.77 -4.92 2.85
CA HIS A 35 21.70 -4.58 3.95
C HIS A 35 21.89 -3.08 4.15
N VAL A 36 21.85 -2.29 3.08
CA VAL A 36 21.97 -0.81 3.18
C VAL A 36 20.82 -0.21 3.97
N TYR A 37 19.60 -0.68 3.73
CA TYR A 37 18.41 -0.21 4.44
C TYR A 37 18.33 -0.76 5.87
N ASP A 38 18.81 -1.98 6.10
CA ASP A 38 18.87 -2.57 7.43
C ASP A 38 19.86 -1.82 8.35
N GLU A 39 21.02 -1.45 7.82
CA GLU A 39 22.03 -0.69 8.53
C GLU A 39 21.65 0.78 8.75
N SER A 40 21.11 1.45 7.73
CA SER A 40 20.80 2.89 7.79
C SER A 40 19.46 3.19 8.47
N GLY A 41 18.50 2.25 8.44
CA GLY A 41 17.12 2.47 8.84
C GLY A 41 16.34 3.41 7.89
N GLU A 42 16.89 3.75 6.74
CA GLU A 42 16.24 4.61 5.77
C GLU A 42 15.07 3.92 5.07
N PHE A 43 14.07 4.71 4.68
CA PHE A 43 12.95 4.20 3.90
C PHE A 43 13.41 3.79 2.48
N PRO A 44 13.15 2.55 2.01
CA PRO A 44 13.68 2.01 0.76
C PRO A 44 12.95 2.55 -0.48
N ARG A 45 13.09 3.84 -0.80
CA ARG A 45 12.38 4.54 -1.88
C ARG A 45 12.60 3.89 -3.24
N GLU A 46 13.82 3.45 -3.53
CA GLU A 46 14.15 2.82 -4.82
C GLU A 46 13.44 1.47 -4.99
N ASN A 47 13.20 0.73 -3.89
CA ASN A 47 12.42 -0.50 -3.93
C ASN A 47 10.96 -0.21 -4.35
N PHE A 48 10.34 0.83 -3.80
CA PHE A 48 8.97 1.21 -4.15
C PHE A 48 8.87 1.77 -5.57
N LYS A 49 9.86 2.51 -6.01
CA LYS A 49 9.96 2.94 -7.40
C LYS A 49 10.03 1.74 -8.36
N LEU A 50 10.90 0.79 -8.06
CA LEU A 50 11.01 -0.46 -8.83
C LEU A 50 9.69 -1.24 -8.86
N LEU A 51 9.02 -1.39 -7.71
CA LEU A 51 7.71 -2.04 -7.63
C LEU A 51 6.64 -1.30 -8.44
N HIS A 52 6.66 0.04 -8.43
CA HIS A 52 5.74 0.86 -9.22
C HIS A 52 5.98 0.69 -10.73
N GLU A 53 7.22 0.76 -11.20
CA GLU A 53 7.61 0.53 -12.60
C GLU A 53 7.10 -0.82 -13.14
N HIS A 54 7.01 -1.82 -12.26
CA HIS A 54 6.45 -3.14 -12.57
C HIS A 54 4.93 -3.22 -12.34
N GLY A 55 4.26 -2.14 -11.93
CA GLY A 55 2.82 -2.09 -11.66
C GLY A 55 2.39 -2.82 -10.38
N LEU A 56 3.34 -3.26 -9.57
CA LEU A 56 3.06 -4.09 -8.40
C LEU A 56 2.44 -3.31 -7.24
N LEU A 57 2.60 -1.97 -7.18
CA LEU A 57 1.94 -1.16 -6.15
C LEU A 57 0.44 -1.04 -6.35
N ALA A 58 -0.04 -1.23 -7.59
CA ALA A 58 -1.46 -1.23 -7.95
C ALA A 58 -2.00 -2.63 -8.28
N LEU A 59 -1.30 -3.68 -7.87
CA LEU A 59 -1.61 -5.07 -8.24
C LEU A 59 -3.03 -5.48 -7.83
N THR A 60 -3.50 -5.09 -6.65
CA THR A 60 -4.84 -5.40 -6.14
C THR A 60 -5.90 -4.36 -6.48
N VAL A 61 -5.53 -3.26 -7.11
CA VAL A 61 -6.48 -2.28 -7.66
C VAL A 61 -7.24 -2.91 -8.82
N PRO A 62 -8.56 -2.68 -8.97
CA PRO A 62 -9.35 -3.24 -10.08
C PRO A 62 -8.81 -2.90 -11.46
N LYS A 63 -8.91 -3.82 -12.40
CA LYS A 63 -8.54 -3.61 -13.82
C LYS A 63 -9.28 -2.43 -14.44
N ALA A 64 -10.56 -2.24 -14.08
CA ALA A 64 -11.36 -1.11 -14.55
C ALA A 64 -10.78 0.26 -14.14
N LEU A 65 -9.97 0.32 -13.08
CA LEU A 65 -9.29 1.53 -12.62
C LEU A 65 -7.81 1.59 -13.04
N GLY A 66 -7.36 0.69 -13.92
CA GLY A 66 -5.99 0.64 -14.41
C GLY A 66 -5.04 -0.24 -13.61
N GLY A 67 -5.51 -0.89 -12.54
CA GLY A 67 -4.72 -1.80 -11.72
C GLY A 67 -4.64 -3.22 -12.25
N GLY A 68 -3.99 -4.11 -11.49
CA GLY A 68 -3.79 -5.51 -11.84
C GLY A 68 -5.03 -6.37 -11.69
N GLY A 69 -5.93 -6.04 -10.77
CA GLY A 69 -7.09 -6.86 -10.43
C GLY A 69 -6.70 -8.27 -9.97
N ALA A 70 -5.57 -8.39 -9.32
CA ALA A 70 -4.99 -9.67 -8.93
C ALA A 70 -5.79 -10.36 -7.83
N SER A 71 -5.82 -11.68 -7.91
CA SER A 71 -6.35 -12.54 -6.86
C SER A 71 -5.45 -12.55 -5.62
N LEU A 72 -5.98 -13.04 -4.49
CA LEU A 72 -5.21 -13.23 -3.27
C LEU A 72 -3.99 -14.15 -3.48
N ALA A 73 -4.13 -15.19 -4.31
CA ALA A 73 -3.02 -16.09 -4.61
C ALA A 73 -1.89 -15.38 -5.35
N GLN A 74 -2.22 -14.55 -6.35
CA GLN A 74 -1.23 -13.75 -7.08
C GLN A 74 -0.57 -12.71 -6.16
N ALA A 75 -1.34 -11.99 -5.34
CA ALA A 75 -0.82 -11.05 -4.36
C ALA A 75 0.15 -11.72 -3.38
N ARG A 76 -0.20 -12.92 -2.87
CA ARG A 76 0.67 -13.71 -1.99
C ARG A 76 2.00 -14.08 -2.67
N ASN A 77 1.98 -14.49 -3.94
CA ASN A 77 3.19 -14.85 -4.67
C ASN A 77 4.14 -13.65 -4.83
N VAL A 78 3.59 -12.48 -5.15
CA VAL A 78 4.39 -11.25 -5.23
C VAL A 78 4.98 -10.88 -3.86
N ILE A 79 4.18 -10.92 -2.80
CA ILE A 79 4.65 -10.64 -1.43
C ILE A 79 5.77 -11.61 -1.04
N ALA A 80 5.62 -12.91 -1.34
CA ALA A 80 6.62 -13.92 -1.03
C ALA A 80 7.94 -13.68 -1.79
N ALA A 81 7.87 -13.29 -3.05
CA ALA A 81 9.05 -12.95 -3.85
C ALA A 81 9.76 -11.70 -3.33
N VAL A 82 9.01 -10.64 -3.01
CA VAL A 82 9.57 -9.40 -2.44
C VAL A 82 10.19 -9.68 -1.07
N ALA A 83 9.55 -10.48 -0.23
CA ALA A 83 10.03 -10.83 1.11
C ALA A 83 11.34 -11.64 1.11
N LYS A 84 11.58 -12.46 0.08
CA LYS A 84 12.87 -13.15 -0.08
C LYS A 84 14.02 -12.18 -0.33
N GLY A 85 13.76 -11.07 -1.02
CA GLY A 85 14.77 -10.04 -1.28
C GLY A 85 14.88 -9.04 -0.13
N GLU A 86 13.76 -8.43 0.28
CA GLU A 86 13.75 -7.39 1.31
C GLU A 86 12.42 -7.41 2.09
N PRO A 87 12.43 -8.00 3.33
CA PRO A 87 11.23 -8.23 4.13
C PRO A 87 10.47 -6.96 4.55
N SER A 88 11.17 -5.84 4.80
CA SER A 88 10.52 -4.59 5.25
C SER A 88 9.69 -3.98 4.12
N THR A 89 10.20 -4.02 2.87
CA THR A 89 9.44 -3.62 1.67
C THR A 89 8.21 -4.50 1.49
N ALA A 90 8.35 -5.83 1.69
CA ALA A 90 7.23 -6.75 1.61
C ALA A 90 6.14 -6.45 2.64
N LEU A 91 6.52 -6.11 3.88
CA LEU A 91 5.57 -5.75 4.93
C LEU A 91 4.75 -4.52 4.56
N ILE A 92 5.37 -3.49 4.00
CA ILE A 92 4.67 -2.30 3.53
C ILE A 92 3.75 -2.64 2.34
N LEU A 93 4.20 -3.49 1.43
CA LEU A 93 3.42 -3.95 0.29
C LEU A 93 2.19 -4.77 0.72
N VAL A 94 2.28 -5.57 1.77
CA VAL A 94 1.13 -6.27 2.37
C VAL A 94 0.07 -5.25 2.82
N MET A 95 0.49 -4.18 3.52
CA MET A 95 -0.44 -3.14 3.96
C MET A 95 -1.11 -2.44 2.77
N GLN A 96 -0.36 -2.12 1.73
CA GLN A 96 -0.86 -1.56 0.48
C GLN A 96 -1.98 -2.43 -0.12
N TYR A 97 -1.73 -3.72 -0.29
CA TYR A 97 -2.70 -4.66 -0.88
C TYR A 97 -3.95 -4.83 -0.02
N LEU A 98 -3.79 -4.93 1.31
CA LEU A 98 -4.91 -5.02 2.23
C LEU A 98 -5.80 -3.78 2.20
N GLN A 99 -5.21 -2.57 2.12
CA GLN A 99 -5.99 -1.34 2.06
C GLN A 99 -6.76 -1.24 0.74
N HIS A 100 -6.13 -1.49 -0.39
CA HIS A 100 -6.82 -1.46 -1.69
C HIS A 100 -7.93 -2.50 -1.77
N SER A 101 -7.72 -3.74 -1.30
CA SER A 101 -8.77 -4.76 -1.25
C SER A 101 -9.97 -4.33 -0.39
N ARG A 102 -9.72 -3.73 0.77
CA ARG A 102 -10.79 -3.23 1.65
C ARG A 102 -11.54 -2.04 1.06
N LEU A 103 -10.85 -1.16 0.36
CA LEU A 103 -11.47 0.03 -0.24
C LEU A 103 -12.42 -0.32 -1.38
N GLN A 104 -12.15 -1.40 -2.11
CA GLN A 104 -13.01 -1.83 -3.22
C GLN A 104 -14.45 -2.08 -2.78
N ASP A 105 -14.63 -2.77 -1.66
CA ASP A 105 -15.94 -3.21 -1.16
C ASP A 105 -16.51 -2.28 -0.08
N SER A 106 -15.79 -1.22 0.29
CA SER A 106 -16.19 -0.35 1.38
C SER A 106 -17.32 0.59 1.00
N ARG A 107 -18.48 0.41 1.64
CA ARG A 107 -19.62 1.35 1.54
C ARG A 107 -19.46 2.58 2.45
N SER A 108 -18.53 2.55 3.40
CA SER A 108 -18.30 3.66 4.34
C SER A 108 -17.38 4.75 3.80
N TRP A 109 -16.66 4.50 2.73
CA TRP A 109 -15.80 5.49 2.09
C TRP A 109 -16.52 6.14 0.90
N PRO A 110 -16.44 7.49 0.77
CA PRO A 110 -16.96 8.18 -0.40
C PRO A 110 -16.33 7.62 -1.69
N GLU A 111 -17.16 7.39 -2.70
CA GLU A 111 -16.70 6.81 -3.97
C GLU A 111 -15.58 7.63 -4.61
N ALA A 112 -15.73 8.95 -4.68
CA ALA A 112 -14.73 9.84 -5.23
C ALA A 112 -13.35 9.69 -4.55
N LEU A 113 -13.34 9.46 -3.22
CA LEU A 113 -12.09 9.24 -2.49
C LEU A 113 -11.49 7.87 -2.81
N ARG A 114 -12.31 6.82 -2.91
CA ARG A 114 -11.85 5.48 -3.29
C ARG A 114 -11.22 5.49 -4.68
N LEU A 115 -11.87 6.15 -5.63
CA LEU A 115 -11.37 6.30 -6.99
C LEU A 115 -10.04 7.06 -7.02
N ARG A 116 -9.95 8.16 -6.29
CA ARG A 116 -8.72 8.96 -6.21
C ARG A 116 -7.55 8.15 -5.63
N VAL A 117 -7.76 7.46 -4.51
CA VAL A 117 -6.71 6.61 -3.88
C VAL A 117 -6.23 5.52 -4.85
N ALA A 118 -7.16 4.87 -5.57
CA ALA A 118 -6.82 3.86 -6.57
C ALA A 118 -6.04 4.45 -7.75
N GLN A 119 -6.47 5.60 -8.27
CA GLN A 119 -5.81 6.29 -9.39
C GLN A 119 -4.41 6.78 -9.01
N ASP A 120 -4.23 7.33 -7.81
CA ASP A 120 -2.92 7.78 -7.33
C ASP A 120 -1.95 6.60 -7.18
N ALA A 121 -2.43 5.42 -6.74
CA ALA A 121 -1.60 4.21 -6.69
C ALA A 121 -1.16 3.74 -8.08
N VAL A 122 -2.06 3.81 -9.08
CA VAL A 122 -1.75 3.41 -10.47
C VAL A 122 -0.80 4.40 -11.13
N ARG A 123 -1.08 5.71 -11.01
CA ARG A 123 -0.35 6.76 -11.72
C ARG A 123 0.99 7.08 -11.09
N ASP A 124 1.01 7.24 -9.76
CA ASP A 124 2.12 7.83 -9.02
C ASP A 124 2.79 6.83 -8.05
N GLY A 125 2.28 5.60 -7.95
CA GLY A 125 2.76 4.63 -6.96
C GLY A 125 2.44 5.03 -5.53
N ALA A 126 1.37 5.81 -5.31
CA ALA A 126 0.98 6.30 -4.00
C ALA A 126 0.70 5.16 -3.01
N LEU A 127 1.36 5.19 -1.86
CA LEU A 127 1.20 4.20 -0.82
C LEU A 127 0.12 4.59 0.18
N ILE A 128 -0.62 3.60 0.67
CA ILE A 128 -1.65 3.75 1.71
C ILE A 128 -1.48 2.73 2.83
N ASN A 129 -1.67 3.19 4.07
CA ASN A 129 -1.85 2.28 5.21
C ASN A 129 -2.87 2.83 6.22
N ALA A 130 -3.37 1.94 7.09
CA ALA A 130 -4.24 2.29 8.20
C ALA A 130 -3.43 2.50 9.49
N LEU A 131 -3.61 3.68 10.09
CA LEU A 131 -3.00 4.06 11.36
C LEU A 131 -4.01 3.85 12.49
N ARG A 132 -3.93 2.69 13.16
CA ARG A 132 -4.94 2.23 14.11
C ARG A 132 -4.42 2.07 15.54
N VAL A 133 -3.17 1.65 15.72
CA VAL A 133 -2.59 1.31 17.02
C VAL A 133 -2.20 2.57 17.79
N GLU A 134 -2.50 2.59 19.08
CA GLU A 134 -2.13 3.66 20.02
C GLU A 134 -1.36 3.08 21.21
N PRO A 135 -0.47 3.87 21.86
CA PRO A 135 0.35 3.37 22.96
C PRO A 135 -0.45 2.74 24.10
N ASP A 136 -1.51 3.41 24.53
CA ASP A 136 -2.29 2.99 25.72
C ASP A 136 -3.43 2.03 25.36
N LEU A 137 -4.02 2.15 24.16
CA LEU A 137 -5.11 1.31 23.70
C LEU A 137 -4.63 0.00 23.08
N GLY A 138 -3.43 0.00 22.48
CA GLY A 138 -2.93 -1.10 21.67
C GLY A 138 -3.71 -1.25 20.36
N THR A 139 -4.05 -2.50 20.00
CA THR A 139 -4.81 -2.79 18.78
C THR A 139 -6.32 -2.61 18.97
N PRO A 140 -7.06 -2.08 17.96
CA PRO A 140 -8.53 -2.01 17.98
C PRO A 140 -9.23 -3.36 18.20
N ALA A 141 -8.58 -4.47 17.87
CA ALA A 141 -9.13 -5.82 18.05
C ALA A 141 -9.42 -6.17 19.53
N ARG A 142 -8.81 -5.46 20.49
CA ARG A 142 -9.04 -5.62 21.93
C ARG A 142 -10.21 -4.79 22.45
N GLY A 143 -10.89 -4.03 21.58
CA GLY A 143 -11.98 -3.13 21.95
C GLY A 143 -11.46 -1.75 22.39
N GLY A 144 -12.41 -0.89 22.81
CA GLY A 144 -12.13 0.48 23.23
C GLY A 144 -12.27 1.50 22.10
N LEU A 145 -12.25 2.78 22.49
CA LEU A 145 -12.28 3.90 21.56
C LEU A 145 -10.89 4.54 21.47
N PRO A 146 -10.49 5.06 20.28
CA PRO A 146 -9.20 5.70 20.15
C PRO A 146 -9.11 6.99 20.97
N ALA A 147 -7.95 7.27 21.53
CA ALA A 147 -7.64 8.57 22.13
C ALA A 147 -7.41 9.65 21.07
N THR A 148 -7.03 9.27 19.84
CA THR A 148 -6.96 10.17 18.70
C THR A 148 -8.32 10.79 18.40
N ILE A 149 -8.38 12.13 18.32
CA ILE A 149 -9.60 12.91 18.13
C ILE A 149 -9.57 13.61 16.78
N ALA A 150 -10.69 13.53 16.05
CA ALA A 150 -10.95 14.30 14.84
C ALA A 150 -12.02 15.37 15.16
N ARG A 151 -11.63 16.64 15.12
CA ARG A 151 -12.54 17.79 15.31
C ARG A 151 -12.84 18.46 13.99
N ARG A 152 -14.12 18.73 13.74
CA ARG A 152 -14.53 19.49 12.56
C ARG A 152 -14.13 20.95 12.72
N THR A 153 -13.64 21.55 11.63
CA THR A 153 -13.30 22.99 11.53
C THR A 153 -13.94 23.58 10.28
N SER A 154 -13.87 24.91 10.12
CA SER A 154 -14.32 25.59 8.90
C SER A 154 -13.56 25.13 7.64
N GLU A 155 -12.31 24.67 7.79
CA GLU A 155 -11.44 24.27 6.69
C GLU A 155 -11.37 22.74 6.48
N GLY A 156 -12.15 21.96 7.26
CA GLY A 156 -12.15 20.51 7.18
C GLY A 156 -12.05 19.82 8.53
N TRP A 157 -11.05 18.99 8.76
CA TRP A 157 -10.87 18.23 9.99
C TRP A 157 -9.47 18.43 10.57
N ARG A 158 -9.41 18.69 11.88
CA ARG A 158 -8.18 18.66 12.65
C ARG A 158 -8.09 17.33 13.40
N ILE A 159 -7.05 16.55 13.12
CA ILE A 159 -6.80 15.27 13.78
C ILE A 159 -5.65 15.45 14.76
N SER A 160 -5.85 15.05 16.02
CA SER A 160 -4.85 15.13 17.08
C SER A 160 -4.78 13.81 17.85
N GLY A 161 -3.58 13.27 18.02
CA GLY A 161 -3.35 12.01 18.71
C GLY A 161 -1.99 11.42 18.36
N ARG A 162 -1.71 10.23 18.91
CA ARG A 162 -0.46 9.51 18.68
C ARG A 162 -0.77 8.10 18.18
N LYS A 163 -0.16 7.73 17.05
CA LYS A 163 -0.21 6.39 16.49
C LYS A 163 1.18 5.76 16.53
N ILE A 164 1.22 4.45 16.78
CA ILE A 164 2.45 3.66 16.76
C ILE A 164 2.32 2.52 15.76
N TYR A 165 3.43 1.88 15.42
CA TYR A 165 3.50 0.82 14.40
C TYR A 165 2.90 1.24 13.05
N SER A 166 3.15 2.50 12.67
CA SER A 166 2.67 3.09 11.41
C SER A 166 3.57 2.64 10.24
N THR A 167 3.48 1.35 9.91
CA THR A 167 4.31 0.70 8.87
C THR A 167 4.32 1.50 7.58
N GLY A 168 5.52 1.87 7.12
CA GLY A 168 5.72 2.61 5.88
C GLY A 168 5.50 4.12 5.98
N SER A 169 5.30 4.70 7.20
CA SER A 169 4.89 6.10 7.38
C SER A 169 5.74 7.13 6.61
N HIS A 170 7.02 6.90 6.43
CA HIS A 170 7.94 7.79 5.69
C HIS A 170 7.69 7.82 4.18
N GLY A 171 6.98 6.85 3.64
CA GLY A 171 6.66 6.74 2.21
C GLY A 171 5.16 6.82 1.89
N LEU A 172 4.28 6.89 2.89
CA LEU A 172 2.85 6.94 2.64
C LEU A 172 2.42 8.28 2.05
N THR A 173 1.54 8.22 1.06
CA THR A 173 0.79 9.36 0.54
C THR A 173 -0.57 9.46 1.24
N TRP A 174 -1.20 8.31 1.50
CA TRP A 174 -2.51 8.20 2.10
C TRP A 174 -2.46 7.54 3.47
N PHE A 175 -3.11 8.20 4.46
CA PHE A 175 -3.19 7.73 5.84
C PHE A 175 -4.65 7.50 6.22
N SER A 176 -5.06 6.23 6.39
CA SER A 176 -6.39 5.89 6.94
C SER A 176 -6.33 5.93 8.46
N VAL A 177 -6.65 7.08 9.05
CA VAL A 177 -6.52 7.31 10.49
C VAL A 177 -7.80 6.92 11.23
N TRP A 178 -7.69 5.99 12.18
CA TRP A 178 -8.77 5.67 13.09
C TRP A 178 -8.80 6.68 14.24
N ALA A 179 -9.88 7.47 14.31
CA ALA A 179 -10.06 8.54 15.26
C ALA A 179 -11.52 8.60 15.74
N ARG A 180 -11.74 9.16 16.93
CA ARG A 180 -13.07 9.48 17.45
C ARG A 180 -13.44 10.89 16.98
N SER A 181 -14.63 11.06 16.39
CA SER A 181 -15.17 12.37 16.04
C SER A 181 -15.79 13.05 17.26
N THR A 182 -15.59 14.36 17.38
CA THR A 182 -16.23 15.23 18.40
C THR A 182 -16.74 16.48 17.72
#